data_faca880fd786e947b62b484fc83d9f2b
#
_entry.id   faca880fd786e947b62b484fc83d9f2b
#
_cell.length_a   1.000
_cell.length_b   1.000
_cell.length_c   1.000
_cell.angle_alpha   90.00
_cell.angle_beta   90.00
_cell.angle_gamma   90.00
#
_symmetry.space_group_name_H-M   'P 1'
#
loop_
_entity.id
_entity.type
_entity.pdbx_description
1 polymer ?
#
loop_
_entity_poly.entity_id
_entity_poly.type
_entity_poly.pdbx_seq_one_letter_code
_entity_poly.pdbx_strand_id
1 'polypeptide(L)'
;EEVYQDRFYGTLKSQVENQLAKGESVIFDVDVKGGVNIKKFYGERALSIFVQPPSVEELRRRLVGRNTDAPEVIEQRLAKASYELTFAPQFDHVVVNDDLEKAQQEVYQLVKAFLAAE
;
A
#
# COMPACT_ATOMS: atom_id res chain seq x y z
N GLU A 1 16.44 10.27 -4.97
CA GLU A 1 15.17 9.54 -5.07
C GLU A 1 13.96 10.40 -4.71
N GLU A 2 14.05 11.19 -3.63
CA GLU A 2 12.93 12.05 -3.23
C GLU A 2 12.61 13.08 -4.30
N VAL A 3 13.64 13.69 -4.90
CA VAL A 3 13.45 14.66 -5.98
C VAL A 3 12.81 13.98 -7.18
N TYR A 4 13.26 12.77 -7.50
CA TYR A 4 12.68 12.01 -8.60
C TYR A 4 11.23 11.63 -8.31
N GLN A 5 10.95 11.20 -7.09
CA GLN A 5 9.59 10.84 -6.68
C GLN A 5 8.65 12.06 -6.73
N ASP A 6 9.13 13.22 -6.30
CA ASP A 6 8.33 14.44 -6.35
C ASP A 6 7.94 14.80 -7.78
N ARG A 7 8.88 14.69 -8.71
CA ARG A 7 8.62 14.93 -10.14
C ARG A 7 7.62 13.91 -10.68
N PHE A 8 7.80 12.65 -10.30
CA PHE A 8 6.92 11.57 -10.72
C PHE A 8 5.49 11.81 -10.23
N TYR A 9 5.33 12.14 -8.96
CA TYR A 9 4.01 12.41 -8.38
C TYR A 9 3.38 13.67 -8.98
N GLY A 10 4.16 14.70 -9.29
CA GLY A 10 3.65 15.88 -9.95
C GLY A 10 3.03 15.56 -11.30
N THR A 11 3.71 14.74 -12.11
CA THR A 11 3.21 14.28 -13.39
C THR A 11 1.96 13.40 -13.20
N LEU A 12 2.00 12.51 -12.22
CA LEU A 12 0.87 11.63 -11.92
C LEU A 12 -0.37 12.41 -11.51
N LYS A 13 -0.23 13.50 -10.76
CA LYS A 13 -1.38 14.31 -10.34
C LYS A 13 -2.16 14.82 -11.53
N SER A 14 -1.48 15.32 -12.57
CA SER A 14 -2.17 15.78 -13.77
C SER A 14 -2.94 14.66 -14.44
N GLN A 15 -2.32 13.49 -14.56
CA GLN A 15 -2.98 12.32 -15.16
C GLN A 15 -4.17 11.86 -14.33
N VAL A 16 -4.01 11.82 -13.03
CA VAL A 16 -5.08 11.40 -12.11
C VAL A 16 -6.26 12.35 -12.20
N GLU A 17 -6.01 13.65 -12.17
CA GLU A 17 -7.09 14.63 -12.26
C GLU A 17 -7.83 14.50 -13.59
N ASN A 18 -7.13 14.25 -14.69
CA ASN A 18 -7.76 14.02 -15.98
C ASN A 18 -8.65 12.77 -15.96
N GLN A 19 -8.18 11.69 -15.35
CA GLN A 19 -8.96 10.46 -15.25
C GLN A 19 -10.18 10.63 -14.36
N LEU A 20 -10.02 11.27 -13.22
CA LEU A 20 -11.12 11.53 -12.30
C LEU A 20 -12.18 12.42 -12.96
N ALA A 21 -11.74 13.40 -13.75
CA ALA A 21 -12.67 14.27 -14.49
C ALA A 21 -13.50 13.50 -15.50
N LYS A 22 -12.98 12.37 -15.99
CA LYS A 22 -13.71 11.49 -16.92
C LYS A 22 -14.59 10.47 -16.18
N GLY A 23 -14.62 10.50 -14.85
CA GLY A 23 -15.37 9.53 -14.05
C GLY A 23 -14.65 8.21 -13.84
N GLU A 24 -13.37 8.14 -14.14
CA GLU A 24 -12.57 6.95 -13.95
C GLU A 24 -11.97 6.88 -12.55
N SER A 25 -11.80 5.66 -12.03
CA SER A 25 -11.12 5.43 -10.75
C SER A 25 -9.67 5.07 -11.00
N VAL A 26 -8.79 5.42 -10.06
CA VAL A 26 -7.35 5.19 -10.20
C VAL A 26 -6.84 4.41 -8.99
N ILE A 27 -6.01 3.40 -9.24
CA ILE A 27 -5.37 2.62 -8.20
C ILE A 27 -3.88 2.94 -8.18
N PHE A 28 -3.36 3.19 -6.98
CA PHE A 28 -1.93 3.41 -6.77
C PHE A 28 -1.34 2.24 -5.98
N ASP A 29 -0.24 1.71 -6.47
CA ASP A 29 0.59 0.77 -5.73
C ASP A 29 1.88 1.50 -5.38
N VAL A 30 1.97 1.98 -4.15
CA VAL A 30 3.04 2.88 -3.70
C VAL A 30 3.56 2.44 -2.33
N ASP A 31 4.69 3.01 -1.94
CA ASP A 31 5.23 2.77 -0.60
C ASP A 31 4.37 3.49 0.46
N VAL A 32 4.69 3.24 1.74
CA VAL A 32 3.85 3.78 2.83
C VAL A 32 3.86 5.30 2.87
N LYS A 33 4.99 5.94 2.60
CA LYS A 33 5.06 7.40 2.58
C LYS A 33 4.24 7.97 1.43
N GLY A 34 4.34 7.35 0.26
CA GLY A 34 3.54 7.73 -0.89
C GLY A 34 2.06 7.57 -0.63
N GLY A 35 1.67 6.45 -0.02
CA GLY A 35 0.28 6.20 0.33
C GLY A 35 -0.28 7.24 1.30
N VAL A 36 0.48 7.55 2.34
CA VAL A 36 0.07 8.58 3.31
C VAL A 36 -0.07 9.94 2.64
N ASN A 37 0.87 10.30 1.79
CA ASN A 37 0.85 11.60 1.11
C ASN A 37 -0.32 11.71 0.13
N ILE A 38 -0.62 10.65 -0.61
CA ILE A 38 -1.77 10.63 -1.52
C ILE A 38 -3.06 10.81 -0.73
N LYS A 39 -3.20 10.10 0.38
CA LYS A 39 -4.38 10.22 1.23
C LYS A 39 -4.54 11.62 1.78
N LYS A 40 -3.44 12.26 2.22
CA LYS A 40 -3.48 13.64 2.71
C LYS A 40 -3.94 14.60 1.62
N PHE A 41 -3.49 14.38 0.39
CA PHE A 41 -3.83 15.26 -0.71
C PHE A 41 -5.30 15.13 -1.13
N TYR A 42 -5.79 13.90 -1.27
CA TYR A 42 -7.14 13.65 -1.78
C TYR A 42 -8.22 13.53 -0.68
N GLY A 43 -7.81 13.31 0.56
CA GLY A 43 -8.74 13.20 1.68
C GLY A 43 -9.76 12.09 1.47
N GLU A 44 -11.04 12.43 1.59
CA GLU A 44 -12.13 11.45 1.47
C GLU A 44 -12.32 10.92 0.06
N ARG A 45 -11.72 11.55 -0.94
CA ARG A 45 -11.75 11.05 -2.31
C ARG A 45 -10.83 9.86 -2.53
N ALA A 46 -10.01 9.52 -1.54
CA ALA A 46 -9.07 8.40 -1.61
C ALA A 46 -9.34 7.40 -0.51
N LEU A 47 -9.21 6.13 -0.85
CA LEU A 47 -9.24 5.02 0.11
C LEU A 47 -7.82 4.49 0.22
N SER A 48 -7.28 4.45 1.44
CA SER A 48 -5.94 3.92 1.67
C SER A 48 -6.03 2.60 2.42
N ILE A 49 -5.35 1.59 1.89
CA ILE A 49 -5.34 0.25 2.46
C ILE A 49 -3.89 -0.17 2.66
N PHE A 50 -3.56 -0.56 3.89
CA PHE A 50 -2.25 -1.09 4.22
C PHE A 50 -2.35 -2.61 4.32
N VAL A 51 -1.58 -3.31 3.48
CA VAL A 51 -1.55 -4.78 3.49
C VAL A 51 -0.31 -5.21 4.25
N GLN A 52 -0.48 -5.99 5.30
CA GLN A 52 0.62 -6.42 6.16
C GLN A 52 0.67 -7.92 6.33
N PRO A 53 1.84 -8.49 6.61
CA PRO A 53 1.94 -9.90 6.98
C PRO A 53 1.33 -10.11 8.38
N PRO A 54 0.99 -11.37 8.74
CA PRO A 54 0.43 -11.66 10.08
C PRO A 54 1.35 -11.23 11.21
N SER A 55 2.67 -11.38 11.00
CA SER A 55 3.69 -10.95 11.95
C SER A 55 5.01 -10.82 11.23
N VAL A 56 5.97 -10.14 11.88
CA VAL A 56 7.34 -10.04 11.35
C VAL A 56 8.00 -11.43 11.36
N GLU A 57 7.73 -12.24 12.37
CA GLU A 57 8.26 -13.60 12.42
C GLU A 57 7.73 -14.46 11.29
N GLU A 58 6.46 -14.35 10.97
CA GLU A 58 5.88 -15.08 9.84
C GLU A 58 6.50 -14.61 8.53
N LEU A 59 6.74 -13.32 8.39
CA LEU A 59 7.43 -12.79 7.21
C LEU A 59 8.83 -13.35 7.10
N ARG A 60 9.57 -13.43 8.21
CA ARG A 60 10.90 -14.06 8.25
C ARG A 60 10.83 -15.49 7.75
N ARG A 61 9.88 -16.26 8.25
CA ARG A 61 9.70 -17.65 7.88
C ARG A 61 9.45 -17.78 6.36
N ARG A 62 8.62 -16.92 5.82
CA ARG A 62 8.31 -16.94 4.37
C ARG A 62 9.52 -16.57 3.53
N LEU A 63 10.30 -15.57 3.94
CA LEU A 63 11.50 -15.15 3.22
C LEU A 63 12.59 -16.22 3.27
N VAL A 64 12.82 -16.82 4.43
CA VAL A 64 13.78 -17.91 4.58
C VAL A 64 13.34 -19.13 3.76
N GLY A 65 12.04 -19.44 3.79
CA GLY A 65 11.50 -20.59 3.07
C GLY A 65 11.66 -20.50 1.56
N ARG A 66 11.66 -19.29 1.00
CA ARG A 66 11.88 -19.11 -0.44
C ARG A 66 13.33 -19.43 -0.85
N ASN A 67 14.26 -19.29 0.10
CA ASN A 67 15.69 -19.61 -0.11
C ASN A 67 16.29 -18.89 -1.33
N THR A 68 15.82 -17.70 -1.61
CA THR A 68 16.28 -16.91 -2.77
C THR A 68 17.11 -15.70 -2.36
N ASP A 69 17.08 -15.31 -1.08
CA ASP A 69 17.75 -14.11 -0.59
C ASP A 69 18.86 -14.47 0.39
N ALA A 70 19.96 -13.70 0.37
CA ALA A 70 21.03 -13.81 1.37
C ALA A 70 20.48 -13.37 2.74
N PRO A 71 21.08 -13.87 3.84
CA PRO A 71 20.62 -13.48 5.18
C PRO A 71 20.60 -11.98 5.41
N GLU A 72 21.56 -11.24 4.88
CA GLU A 72 21.61 -9.77 5.04
C GLU A 72 20.42 -9.12 4.37
N VAL A 73 20.00 -9.62 3.20
CA VAL A 73 18.85 -9.09 2.47
C VAL A 73 17.57 -9.37 3.25
N ILE A 74 17.46 -10.56 3.84
CA ILE A 74 16.31 -10.91 4.67
C ILE A 74 16.19 -9.95 5.85
N GLU A 75 17.29 -9.68 6.55
CA GLU A 75 17.25 -8.75 7.68
C GLU A 75 16.89 -7.34 7.26
N GLN A 76 17.36 -6.88 6.10
CA GLN A 76 16.99 -5.57 5.56
C GLN A 76 15.49 -5.50 5.26
N ARG A 77 14.93 -6.55 4.68
CA ARG A 77 13.50 -6.61 4.37
C ARG A 77 12.65 -6.63 5.63
N LEU A 78 13.11 -7.32 6.67
CA LEU A 78 12.39 -7.38 7.94
C LEU A 78 12.44 -6.03 8.67
N ALA A 79 13.58 -5.35 8.63
CA ALA A 79 13.70 -4.02 9.21
C ALA A 79 12.78 -3.03 8.49
N LYS A 80 12.73 -3.11 7.16
CA LYS A 80 11.83 -2.27 6.37
C LYS A 80 10.37 -2.54 6.71
N ALA A 81 9.99 -3.82 6.82
CA ALA A 81 8.62 -4.19 7.17
C ALA A 81 8.24 -3.67 8.55
N SER A 82 9.12 -3.77 9.53
CA SER A 82 8.89 -3.24 10.87
C SER A 82 8.71 -1.73 10.84
N TYR A 83 9.52 -1.03 10.06
CA TYR A 83 9.38 0.41 9.89
C TYR A 83 8.04 0.76 9.24
N GLU A 84 7.69 0.06 8.19
CA GLU A 84 6.43 0.32 7.46
C GLU A 84 5.20 0.07 8.33
N LEU A 85 5.25 -0.92 9.22
CA LEU A 85 4.15 -1.20 10.14
C LEU A 85 3.84 -0.02 11.07
N THR A 86 4.81 0.84 11.33
CA THR A 86 4.55 2.03 12.16
C THR A 86 3.62 3.02 11.46
N PHE A 87 3.44 2.90 10.15
CA PHE A 87 2.55 3.77 9.38
C PHE A 87 1.12 3.25 9.30
N ALA A 88 0.87 2.00 9.70
CA ALA A 88 -0.44 1.37 9.57
C ALA A 88 -1.59 2.22 10.14
N PRO A 89 -1.45 2.88 11.31
CA PRO A 89 -2.52 3.71 11.85
C PRO A 89 -2.90 4.90 10.98
N GLN A 90 -2.06 5.28 10.03
CA GLN A 90 -2.35 6.41 9.14
C GLN A 90 -3.13 6.00 7.88
N PHE A 91 -3.45 4.72 7.75
CA PHE A 91 -4.24 4.21 6.64
C PHE A 91 -5.69 4.00 7.08
N ASP A 92 -6.60 4.09 6.13
CA ASP A 92 -8.03 3.88 6.41
C ASP A 92 -8.31 2.47 6.89
N HIS A 93 -7.65 1.50 6.29
CA HIS A 93 -7.85 0.09 6.62
C HIS A 93 -6.52 -0.65 6.61
N VAL A 94 -6.44 -1.67 7.47
CA VAL A 94 -5.32 -2.59 7.49
C VAL A 94 -5.86 -3.97 7.16
N VAL A 95 -5.28 -4.59 6.13
CA VAL A 95 -5.64 -5.95 5.72
C VAL A 95 -4.45 -6.85 6.02
N VAL A 96 -4.71 -7.90 6.78
CA VAL A 96 -3.67 -8.87 7.13
C VAL A 96 -3.62 -9.95 6.07
N ASN A 97 -2.47 -10.09 5.42
CA ASN A 97 -2.27 -11.12 4.38
C ASN A 97 -1.79 -12.42 5.02
N ASP A 98 -2.70 -13.08 5.72
CA ASP A 98 -2.47 -14.42 6.26
C ASP A 98 -2.86 -15.47 5.22
N ASP A 99 -4.07 -15.36 4.72
CA ASP A 99 -4.59 -16.18 3.62
C ASP A 99 -4.81 -15.25 2.43
N LEU A 100 -4.14 -15.53 1.31
CA LEU A 100 -4.19 -14.64 0.15
C LEU A 100 -5.61 -14.43 -0.38
N GLU A 101 -6.40 -15.50 -0.50
CA GLU A 101 -7.78 -15.39 -0.97
C GLU A 101 -8.62 -14.52 -0.07
N LYS A 102 -8.51 -14.70 1.24
CA LYS A 102 -9.25 -13.89 2.20
C LYS A 102 -8.83 -12.45 2.15
N ALA A 103 -7.52 -12.18 2.04
CA ALA A 103 -7.01 -10.82 1.92
C ALA A 103 -7.54 -10.16 0.65
N GLN A 104 -7.52 -10.86 -0.47
CA GLN A 104 -8.06 -10.35 -1.73
C GLN A 104 -9.55 -10.04 -1.63
N GLN A 105 -10.33 -10.90 -0.98
CA GLN A 105 -11.76 -10.68 -0.80
C GLN A 105 -12.01 -9.46 0.09
N GLU A 106 -11.22 -9.30 1.14
CA GLU A 106 -11.36 -8.16 2.04
C GLU A 106 -11.07 -6.85 1.30
N VAL A 107 -9.98 -6.80 0.54
CA VAL A 107 -9.63 -5.61 -0.25
C VAL A 107 -10.76 -5.33 -1.27
N TYR A 108 -11.23 -6.36 -1.94
CA TYR A 108 -12.31 -6.21 -2.92
C TYR A 108 -13.56 -5.59 -2.30
N GLN A 109 -13.97 -6.08 -1.13
CA GLN A 109 -15.16 -5.55 -0.46
C GLN A 109 -14.97 -4.11 -0.01
N LEU A 110 -13.77 -3.76 0.48
CA LEU A 110 -13.48 -2.40 0.90
C LEU A 110 -13.53 -1.44 -0.29
N VAL A 111 -12.94 -1.82 -1.41
CA VAL A 111 -12.94 -1.00 -2.62
C VAL A 111 -14.36 -0.85 -3.17
N LYS A 112 -15.10 -1.95 -3.21
CA LYS A 112 -16.48 -1.94 -3.70
C LYS A 112 -17.36 -1.01 -2.88
N ALA A 113 -17.25 -1.07 -1.57
CA ALA A 113 -18.01 -0.21 -0.67
C ALA A 113 -17.63 1.25 -0.85
N PHE A 114 -16.33 1.53 -1.01
CA PHE A 114 -15.85 2.89 -1.22
C PHE A 114 -16.42 3.49 -2.52
N LEU A 115 -16.37 2.72 -3.61
CA LEU A 115 -16.89 3.21 -4.90
C LEU A 115 -18.38 3.40 -4.86
N ALA A 116 -19.11 2.56 -4.12
CA ALA A 116 -20.56 2.67 -4.00
C ALA A 116 -20.99 3.89 -3.18
N ALA A 117 -20.13 4.38 -2.30
CA ALA A 117 -20.44 5.53 -1.46
C ALA A 117 -20.32 6.87 -2.18
N GLU A 118 -19.80 6.89 -3.39
CA GLU A 118 -19.68 8.13 -4.17
C GLU A 118 -21.04 8.58 -4.77
#